data_7b774b18e886dbb888034dbdc0e407b2
#
_entry.id   7b774b18e886dbb888034dbdc0e407b2
#
_cell.length_a   1.000
_cell.length_b   1.000
_cell.length_c   1.000
_cell.angle_alpha   90.00
_cell.angle_beta   90.00
_cell.angle_gamma   90.00
#
_symmetry.space_group_name_H-M   'P 1'
#
loop_
_entity.id
_entity.type
_entity.pdbx_description
1 polymer ?
#
loop_
_entity_poly.entity_id
_entity_poly.type
_entity_poly.pdbx_seq_one_letter_code
_entity_poly.pdbx_strand_id
1 'polypeptide(L)'
;MRSTDLVSNLGICRVCSYRYCIAFQKRGRMARVMTLKGFIKMLFPRSMQVRYTYLKYQGRLLRLSNPELYTDKMIWLQSFYNVHRKDLMQRCYDKYRAREYFSEKLDSNRYTPKLLGVYESAQEIPFESLPEKCILKVSQSSGSNLVLRERVEDLKRQQEIRNKFSFWPHEARKKKHIFEDYVYDGNAIILAEELLETAD
;
A
#
# COMPACT_ATOMS: atom_id res chain seq x y z
N MET A 1 -8.00 -33.62 -45.94
CA MET A 1 -6.95 -33.56 -44.90
C MET A 1 -7.17 -32.27 -44.12
N ARG A 2 -7.78 -32.49 -43.03
CA ARG A 2 -7.63 -32.09 -41.63
C ARG A 2 -7.49 -30.58 -41.36
N SER A 3 -8.61 -30.01 -41.07
CA SER A 3 -8.87 -28.74 -40.37
C SER A 3 -8.73 -28.95 -38.86
N THR A 4 -7.54 -28.86 -38.28
CA THR A 4 -7.35 -29.04 -36.83
C THR A 4 -6.15 -28.29 -36.23
N ASP A 5 -5.80 -27.06 -36.67
CA ASP A 5 -4.66 -26.33 -36.09
C ASP A 5 -4.90 -24.83 -35.84
N LEU A 6 -6.12 -24.45 -35.47
CA LEU A 6 -6.45 -23.02 -35.19
C LEU A 6 -7.01 -22.74 -33.79
N VAL A 7 -6.89 -23.67 -32.86
CA VAL A 7 -7.46 -23.51 -31.48
C VAL A 7 -6.43 -23.45 -30.36
N SER A 8 -5.13 -23.54 -30.64
CA SER A 8 -4.08 -23.68 -29.62
C SER A 8 -3.46 -22.36 -29.09
N ASN A 9 -3.92 -21.19 -29.52
CA ASN A 9 -3.33 -19.91 -29.11
C ASN A 9 -4.25 -18.94 -28.34
N LEU A 10 -5.39 -19.43 -27.85
CA LEU A 10 -6.20 -18.68 -26.89
C LEU A 10 -5.89 -19.19 -25.49
N GLY A 11 -4.88 -18.60 -24.84
CA GLY A 11 -4.57 -18.79 -23.44
C GLY A 11 -5.78 -18.44 -22.58
N ILE A 12 -6.60 -19.44 -22.22
CA ILE A 12 -7.73 -19.26 -21.33
C ILE A 12 -7.17 -19.04 -19.91
N CYS A 13 -7.23 -17.79 -19.45
CA CYS A 13 -6.92 -17.47 -18.06
C CYS A 13 -7.95 -18.14 -17.13
N ARG A 14 -7.58 -19.24 -16.47
CA ARG A 14 -8.44 -20.04 -15.56
C ARG A 14 -8.84 -19.29 -14.27
N VAL A 15 -8.49 -18.03 -14.09
CA VAL A 15 -8.74 -17.25 -12.85
C VAL A 15 -9.82 -16.18 -13.05
N CYS A 16 -10.37 -16.02 -14.23
CA CYS A 16 -11.33 -14.95 -14.51
C CYS A 16 -12.76 -15.48 -14.55
N SER A 17 -13.49 -15.38 -13.43
CA SER A 17 -14.91 -15.76 -13.29
C SER A 17 -15.88 -14.80 -14.01
N TYR A 18 -15.44 -13.93 -14.90
CA TYR A 18 -16.28 -12.94 -15.59
C TYR A 18 -16.29 -13.16 -17.09
N ARG A 19 -17.49 -13.32 -17.63
CA ARG A 19 -17.82 -13.73 -19.02
C ARG A 19 -17.58 -12.69 -20.12
N TYR A 20 -16.96 -11.55 -19.88
CA TYR A 20 -16.74 -10.52 -20.90
C TYR A 20 -15.35 -9.89 -20.75
N CYS A 21 -14.41 -10.34 -21.59
CA CYS A 21 -13.13 -9.68 -21.82
C CYS A 21 -13.15 -9.07 -23.24
N ILE A 22 -12.95 -7.76 -23.34
CA ILE A 22 -12.74 -7.08 -24.62
C ILE A 22 -11.23 -6.94 -24.81
N ALA A 23 -10.68 -7.63 -25.80
CA ALA A 23 -9.26 -7.53 -26.17
C ALA A 23 -9.09 -6.46 -27.24
N PHE A 24 -8.26 -5.45 -26.95
CA PHE A 24 -7.82 -4.46 -27.95
C PHE A 24 -6.36 -4.74 -28.29
N GLN A 25 -6.09 -5.09 -29.54
CA GLN A 25 -4.74 -5.39 -30.03
C GLN A 25 -4.19 -4.16 -30.75
N LYS A 26 -3.19 -3.49 -30.17
CA LYS A 26 -2.38 -2.49 -30.87
C LYS A 26 -0.92 -2.93 -30.87
N ARG A 27 -0.34 -3.00 -32.09
CA ARG A 27 1.06 -3.25 -32.45
C ARG A 27 2.06 -3.36 -31.30
N GLY A 28 2.50 -4.56 -30.99
CA GLY A 28 3.80 -4.83 -30.34
C GLY A 28 3.92 -4.62 -28.83
N ARG A 29 2.84 -4.25 -28.10
CA ARG A 29 2.79 -4.28 -26.64
C ARG A 29 1.60 -5.12 -26.20
N MET A 30 1.83 -6.07 -25.28
CA MET A 30 0.74 -6.82 -24.67
C MET A 30 -0.28 -5.83 -24.10
N ALA A 31 -1.45 -5.73 -24.71
CA ALA A 31 -2.54 -4.92 -24.21
C ALA A 31 -3.00 -5.49 -22.87
N ARG A 32 -2.94 -4.71 -21.80
CA ARG A 32 -3.58 -5.07 -20.54
C ARG A 32 -5.07 -5.29 -20.82
N VAL A 33 -5.53 -6.51 -20.62
CA VAL A 33 -6.96 -6.84 -20.67
C VAL A 33 -7.65 -6.04 -19.56
N MET A 34 -8.36 -4.98 -19.95
CA MET A 34 -9.17 -4.23 -19.00
C MET A 34 -10.45 -5.02 -18.72
N THR A 35 -10.69 -5.30 -17.45
CA THR A 35 -11.99 -5.87 -17.04
C THR A 35 -13.10 -4.84 -17.27
N LEU A 36 -14.34 -5.31 -17.53
CA LEU A 36 -15.51 -4.44 -17.66
C LEU A 36 -15.66 -3.46 -16.50
N LYS A 37 -15.32 -3.91 -15.26
CA LYS A 37 -15.26 -3.05 -14.07
C LYS A 37 -14.19 -1.96 -14.17
N GLY A 38 -13.04 -2.23 -14.79
CA GLY A 38 -11.98 -1.25 -15.03
C GLY A 38 -12.41 -0.20 -16.05
N PHE A 39 -13.11 -0.61 -17.10
CA PHE A 39 -13.66 0.28 -18.11
C PHE A 39 -14.76 1.19 -17.56
N ILE A 40 -15.70 0.64 -16.77
CA ILE A 40 -16.73 1.42 -16.09
C ILE A 40 -16.10 2.44 -15.13
N LYS A 41 -15.07 2.05 -14.36
CA LYS A 41 -14.36 3.00 -13.49
C LYS A 41 -13.70 4.16 -14.22
N MET A 42 -13.24 3.94 -15.45
CA MET A 42 -12.62 4.98 -16.27
C MET A 42 -13.65 5.98 -16.83
N LEU A 43 -14.90 5.56 -17.04
CA LEU A 43 -15.99 6.41 -17.53
C LEU A 43 -16.58 7.34 -16.46
N PHE A 44 -16.44 7.00 -15.18
CA PHE A 44 -17.00 7.81 -14.09
C PHE A 44 -15.95 8.79 -13.52
N PRO A 45 -16.28 10.08 -13.38
CA PRO A 45 -15.45 11.03 -12.67
C PRO A 45 -15.08 10.52 -11.26
N ARG A 46 -13.88 10.87 -10.79
CA ARG A 46 -13.42 10.43 -9.47
C ARG A 46 -14.39 10.76 -8.34
N SER A 47 -15.00 11.95 -8.39
CA SER A 47 -16.02 12.35 -7.42
C SER A 47 -17.20 11.39 -7.31
N MET A 48 -17.64 10.82 -8.43
CA MET A 48 -18.69 9.81 -8.45
C MET A 48 -18.20 8.47 -7.89
N GLN A 49 -16.97 8.06 -8.22
CA GLN A 49 -16.36 6.84 -7.67
C GLN A 49 -16.23 6.93 -6.14
N VAL A 50 -15.84 8.10 -5.61
CA VAL A 50 -15.76 8.38 -4.17
C VAL A 50 -17.14 8.25 -3.53
N ARG A 51 -18.17 8.90 -4.10
CA ARG A 51 -19.56 8.85 -3.58
C ARG A 51 -20.13 7.45 -3.61
N TYR A 52 -19.94 6.70 -4.69
CA TYR A 52 -20.34 5.31 -4.80
C TYR A 52 -19.66 4.42 -3.77
N THR A 53 -18.34 4.56 -3.63
CA THR A 53 -17.54 3.78 -2.66
C THR A 53 -18.00 4.08 -1.24
N TYR A 54 -18.23 5.37 -0.94
CA TYR A 54 -18.74 5.78 0.37
C TYR A 54 -20.10 5.18 0.66
N LEU A 55 -21.07 5.28 -0.28
CA LEU A 55 -22.40 4.68 -0.14
C LEU A 55 -22.31 3.17 0.13
N LYS A 56 -21.43 2.48 -0.60
CA LYS A 56 -21.24 1.03 -0.44
C LYS A 56 -20.73 0.64 0.96
N TYR A 57 -19.81 1.41 1.55
CA TYR A 57 -19.21 1.07 2.84
C TYR A 57 -19.96 1.65 4.04
N GLN A 58 -20.59 2.81 3.88
CA GLN A 58 -21.28 3.52 4.98
C GLN A 58 -22.81 3.37 4.93
N GLY A 59 -23.38 2.79 3.86
CA GLY A 59 -24.83 2.63 3.70
C GLY A 59 -25.61 3.94 3.55
N ARG A 60 -24.93 5.08 3.36
CA ARG A 60 -25.56 6.40 3.27
C ARG A 60 -24.85 7.30 2.25
N LEU A 61 -25.51 8.38 1.84
CA LEU A 61 -24.95 9.35 0.90
C LEU A 61 -23.90 10.24 1.59
N LEU A 62 -22.81 10.48 0.86
CA LEU A 62 -21.74 11.38 1.28
C LEU A 62 -22.19 12.85 1.22
N ARG A 63 -22.14 13.56 2.35
CA ARG A 63 -22.45 14.98 2.47
C ARG A 63 -21.17 15.80 2.58
N LEU A 64 -20.77 16.45 1.48
CA LEU A 64 -19.55 17.28 1.42
C LEU A 64 -19.82 18.77 1.58
N SER A 65 -21.04 19.27 1.35
CA SER A 65 -21.41 20.67 1.50
C SER A 65 -21.49 21.11 2.98
N ASN A 66 -21.91 20.19 3.84
CA ASN A 66 -21.92 20.38 5.30
C ASN A 66 -21.58 19.04 5.97
N PRO A 67 -20.28 18.72 6.12
CA PRO A 67 -19.86 17.44 6.70
C PRO A 67 -20.00 17.47 8.23
N GLU A 68 -20.97 16.77 8.77
CA GLU A 68 -21.21 16.66 10.21
C GLU A 68 -20.45 15.47 10.82
N LEU A 69 -20.48 14.31 10.15
CA LEU A 69 -19.86 13.10 10.65
C LEU A 69 -18.36 13.07 10.39
N TYR A 70 -17.63 12.41 11.26
CA TYR A 70 -16.17 12.27 11.17
C TYR A 70 -15.71 11.75 9.81
N THR A 71 -16.37 10.71 9.28
CA THR A 71 -16.04 10.13 7.96
C THR A 71 -16.27 11.12 6.81
N ASP A 72 -17.32 11.95 6.87
CA ASP A 72 -17.58 12.99 5.88
C ASP A 72 -16.52 14.08 5.93
N LYS A 73 -16.15 14.51 7.15
CA LYS A 73 -15.07 15.48 7.39
C LYS A 73 -13.73 14.98 6.87
N MET A 74 -13.39 13.71 7.10
CA MET A 74 -12.16 13.12 6.59
C MET A 74 -12.12 13.11 5.07
N ILE A 75 -13.20 12.72 4.39
CA ILE A 75 -13.27 12.72 2.92
C ILE A 75 -13.26 14.15 2.38
N TRP A 76 -13.92 15.08 3.07
CA TRP A 76 -13.87 16.50 2.72
C TRP A 76 -12.43 17.03 2.78
N LEU A 77 -11.72 16.79 3.88
CA LEU A 77 -10.31 17.15 4.03
C LEU A 77 -9.46 16.58 2.90
N GLN A 78 -9.60 15.31 2.57
CA GLN A 78 -8.84 14.66 1.50
C GLN A 78 -9.19 15.22 0.12
N SER A 79 -10.44 15.57 -0.13
CA SER A 79 -10.93 16.01 -1.44
C SER A 79 -10.66 17.49 -1.73
N PHE A 80 -10.65 18.35 -0.71
CA PHE A 80 -10.57 19.80 -0.87
C PHE A 80 -9.35 20.43 -0.21
N TYR A 81 -9.00 20.01 0.99
CA TYR A 81 -7.92 20.61 1.75
C TYR A 81 -6.55 20.01 1.42
N ASN A 82 -6.47 18.70 1.42
CA ASN A 82 -5.20 17.97 1.24
C ASN A 82 -4.79 17.83 -0.23
N VAL A 83 -5.69 18.11 -1.17
CA VAL A 83 -5.39 18.01 -2.61
C VAL A 83 -4.21 18.90 -3.03
N HIS A 84 -4.06 20.05 -2.37
CA HIS A 84 -2.95 21.00 -2.58
C HIS A 84 -1.74 20.73 -1.66
N ARG A 85 -1.80 19.71 -0.81
CA ARG A 85 -0.77 19.33 0.16
C ARG A 85 -0.31 17.90 -0.02
N LYS A 86 -0.36 17.42 -1.25
CA LYS A 86 -0.06 16.02 -1.57
C LYS A 86 1.32 15.59 -1.06
N ASP A 87 2.33 16.44 -1.25
CA ASP A 87 3.71 16.15 -0.81
C ASP A 87 3.81 16.01 0.72
N LEU A 88 3.15 16.91 1.46
CA LEU A 88 3.10 16.82 2.92
C LEU A 88 2.38 15.56 3.38
N MET A 89 1.27 15.21 2.73
CA MET A 89 0.51 14.00 3.05
C MET A 89 1.34 12.74 2.78
N GLN A 90 2.07 12.70 1.66
CA GLN A 90 2.99 11.60 1.34
C GLN A 90 4.12 11.50 2.37
N ARG A 91 4.70 12.64 2.76
CA ARG A 91 5.75 12.70 3.77
C ARG A 91 5.26 12.19 5.13
N CYS A 92 4.08 12.60 5.57
CA CYS A 92 3.49 12.16 6.83
C CYS A 92 3.00 10.71 6.81
N TYR A 93 2.67 10.16 5.65
CA TYR A 93 2.23 8.78 5.52
C TYR A 93 3.38 7.79 5.56
N ASP A 94 4.51 8.12 4.94
CA ASP A 94 5.73 7.29 4.97
C ASP A 94 6.36 7.36 6.36
N LYS A 95 6.45 6.21 7.05
CA LYS A 95 6.94 6.14 8.43
C LYS A 95 8.36 6.69 8.61
N TYR A 96 9.21 6.55 7.59
CA TYR A 96 10.58 7.07 7.64
C TYR A 96 10.59 8.59 7.47
N ARG A 97 9.92 9.10 6.43
CA ARG A 97 9.83 10.54 6.17
C ARG A 97 9.05 11.30 7.25
N ALA A 98 8.08 10.64 7.87
CA ALA A 98 7.35 11.21 9.00
C ALA A 98 8.27 11.47 10.21
N ARG A 99 9.28 10.60 10.45
CA ARG A 99 10.26 10.82 11.51
C ARG A 99 11.07 12.10 11.27
N GLU A 100 11.51 12.33 10.03
CA GLU A 100 12.21 13.55 9.64
C GLU A 100 11.32 14.79 9.85
N TYR A 101 10.05 14.70 9.44
CA TYR A 101 9.08 15.76 9.65
C TYR A 101 8.85 16.07 11.14
N PHE A 102 8.73 15.05 11.98
CA PHE A 102 8.60 15.22 13.43
C PHE A 102 9.87 15.85 14.02
N SER A 103 11.05 15.39 13.64
CA SER A 103 12.31 15.96 14.08
C SER A 103 12.44 17.44 13.76
N GLU A 104 12.09 17.84 12.53
CA GLU A 104 12.09 19.23 12.09
C GLU A 104 11.09 20.11 12.87
N LYS A 105 9.91 19.59 13.18
CA LYS A 105 8.84 20.35 13.84
C LYS A 105 9.00 20.46 15.35
N LEU A 106 9.57 19.44 15.96
CA LEU A 106 9.70 19.33 17.43
C LEU A 106 11.13 19.58 17.90
N ASP A 107 12.06 19.82 16.96
CA ASP A 107 13.50 19.96 17.22
C ASP A 107 14.04 18.82 18.11
N SER A 108 13.49 17.64 17.91
CA SER A 108 13.83 16.48 18.75
C SER A 108 13.38 15.16 18.15
N ASN A 109 14.25 14.15 18.26
CA ASN A 109 13.93 12.74 17.98
C ASN A 109 13.33 12.00 19.18
N ARG A 110 13.14 12.69 20.31
CA ARG A 110 12.69 12.10 21.59
C ARG A 110 11.32 11.43 21.49
N TYR A 111 10.48 11.90 20.57
CA TYR A 111 9.08 11.44 20.46
C TYR A 111 8.89 10.32 19.46
N THR A 112 9.98 9.80 18.91
CA THR A 112 9.95 8.65 17.97
C THR A 112 10.78 7.51 18.54
N PRO A 113 10.38 6.24 18.33
CA PRO A 113 11.19 5.10 18.74
C PRO A 113 12.60 5.18 18.15
N LYS A 114 13.60 4.66 18.82
CA LYS A 114 14.97 4.64 18.30
C LYS A 114 15.02 3.85 16.99
N LEU A 115 15.57 4.45 15.95
CA LEU A 115 15.80 3.80 14.67
C LEU A 115 17.07 2.95 14.76
N LEU A 116 16.93 1.65 14.52
CA LEU A 116 18.02 0.67 14.58
C LEU A 116 18.64 0.43 13.19
N GLY A 117 17.84 0.57 12.14
CA GLY A 117 18.31 0.41 10.77
C GLY A 117 17.26 0.78 9.73
N VAL A 118 17.74 1.04 8.52
CA VAL A 118 16.94 1.34 7.33
C VAL A 118 17.48 0.49 6.19
N TYR A 119 16.63 -0.26 5.51
CA TYR A 119 17.00 -1.19 4.47
C TYR A 119 16.17 -0.97 3.21
N GLU A 120 16.80 -0.93 2.05
CA GLU A 120 16.11 -0.81 0.76
C GLU A 120 15.50 -2.14 0.32
N SER A 121 16.12 -3.23 0.73
CA SER A 121 15.67 -4.59 0.43
C SER A 121 15.67 -5.48 1.67
N ALA A 122 14.85 -6.53 1.62
CA ALA A 122 14.76 -7.50 2.71
C ALA A 122 16.06 -8.33 2.88
N GLN A 123 16.88 -8.42 1.84
CA GLN A 123 18.18 -9.11 1.85
C GLN A 123 19.19 -8.40 2.73
N GLU A 124 19.08 -7.09 2.85
CA GLU A 124 20.00 -6.24 3.65
C GLU A 124 19.74 -6.32 5.15
N ILE A 125 18.68 -6.97 5.61
CA ILE A 125 18.37 -7.08 7.04
C ILE A 125 19.46 -7.91 7.73
N PRO A 126 20.27 -7.29 8.64
CA PRO A 126 21.39 -7.97 9.30
C PRO A 126 20.90 -8.60 10.62
N PHE A 127 20.24 -9.76 10.54
CA PHE A 127 19.63 -10.41 11.72
C PHE A 127 20.63 -10.64 12.88
N GLU A 128 21.92 -10.83 12.57
CA GLU A 128 22.95 -11.06 13.60
C GLU A 128 23.22 -9.81 14.44
N SER A 129 23.07 -8.61 13.85
CA SER A 129 23.34 -7.34 14.53
C SER A 129 22.09 -6.67 15.09
N LEU A 130 20.89 -7.17 14.77
CA LEU A 130 19.66 -6.67 15.36
C LEU A 130 19.59 -7.04 16.85
N PRO A 131 19.09 -6.14 17.72
CA PRO A 131 18.82 -6.49 19.10
C PRO A 131 17.75 -7.57 19.18
N GLU A 132 17.72 -8.28 20.32
CA GLU A 132 16.76 -9.34 20.60
C GLU A 132 15.31 -8.85 20.47
N LYS A 133 15.04 -7.63 20.98
CA LYS A 133 13.71 -7.01 20.92
C LYS A 133 13.72 -5.85 19.94
N CYS A 134 13.05 -6.01 18.84
CA CYS A 134 12.87 -4.94 17.84
C CYS A 134 11.59 -5.14 17.03
N ILE A 135 11.22 -4.14 16.25
CA ILE A 135 10.11 -4.22 15.30
C ILE A 135 10.58 -3.86 13.90
N LEU A 136 10.30 -4.74 12.95
CA LEU A 136 10.50 -4.47 11.54
C LEU A 136 9.20 -3.94 10.93
N LYS A 137 9.29 -2.90 10.12
CA LYS A 137 8.12 -2.22 9.50
C LYS A 137 8.42 -1.88 8.04
N VAL A 138 7.40 -1.96 7.19
CA VAL A 138 7.46 -1.37 5.84
C VAL A 138 7.01 0.08 5.93
N SER A 139 7.79 1.02 5.39
CA SER A 139 7.58 2.47 5.55
C SER A 139 6.23 2.94 5.03
N GLN A 140 5.79 2.43 3.88
CA GLN A 140 4.57 2.84 3.19
C GLN A 140 3.47 1.77 3.25
N SER A 141 3.28 1.10 4.38
CA SER A 141 2.26 0.06 4.51
C SER A 141 1.52 0.14 5.82
N SER A 142 0.23 -0.18 5.82
CA SER A 142 -0.56 -0.42 7.02
C SER A 142 -0.59 -1.93 7.30
N GLY A 143 -0.24 -2.33 8.53
CA GLY A 143 -0.27 -3.73 8.96
C GLY A 143 0.93 -4.59 8.57
N SER A 144 1.90 -4.07 7.81
CA SER A 144 3.14 -4.79 7.47
C SER A 144 4.21 -4.52 8.54
N ASN A 145 3.97 -5.02 9.75
CA ASN A 145 4.86 -4.93 10.88
C ASN A 145 5.14 -6.34 11.41
N LEU A 146 6.35 -6.57 11.88
CA LEU A 146 6.76 -7.81 12.53
C LEU A 146 7.51 -7.49 13.82
N VAL A 147 6.95 -7.91 14.95
CA VAL A 147 7.59 -7.80 16.25
C VAL A 147 8.51 -9.00 16.44
N LEU A 148 9.77 -8.73 16.71
CA LEU A 148 10.77 -9.71 17.16
C LEU A 148 10.95 -9.53 18.67
N ARG A 149 10.80 -10.62 19.42
CA ARG A 149 10.97 -10.65 20.89
C ARG A 149 12.14 -11.53 21.31
N GLU A 150 12.80 -12.12 20.36
CA GLU A 150 13.94 -13.01 20.49
C GLU A 150 14.84 -12.86 19.27
N ARG A 151 16.12 -13.16 19.42
CA ARG A 151 17.07 -13.16 18.31
C ARG A 151 16.68 -14.20 17.26
N VAL A 152 16.76 -13.86 15.99
CA VAL A 152 16.43 -14.76 14.89
C VAL A 152 17.71 -15.40 14.39
N GLU A 153 18.12 -16.52 15.00
CA GLU A 153 19.33 -17.27 14.64
C GLU A 153 19.08 -18.29 13.55
N ASP A 154 17.85 -18.86 13.50
CA ASP A 154 17.48 -19.85 12.51
C ASP A 154 17.42 -19.26 11.10
N LEU A 155 18.26 -19.78 10.20
CA LEU A 155 18.34 -19.34 8.79
C LEU A 155 17.03 -19.51 8.04
N LYS A 156 16.24 -20.55 8.33
CA LYS A 156 14.94 -20.76 7.71
C LYS A 156 13.98 -19.66 8.11
N ARG A 157 13.93 -19.31 9.40
CA ARG A 157 13.11 -18.19 9.91
C ARG A 157 13.56 -16.86 9.34
N GLN A 158 14.87 -16.60 9.23
CA GLN A 158 15.40 -15.40 8.56
C GLN A 158 14.89 -15.32 7.11
N GLN A 159 14.95 -16.43 6.36
CA GLN A 159 14.48 -16.47 4.97
C GLN A 159 12.96 -16.25 4.86
N GLU A 160 12.17 -16.81 5.76
CA GLU A 160 10.73 -16.56 5.82
C GLU A 160 10.41 -15.08 6.05
N ILE A 161 11.14 -14.43 6.95
CA ILE A 161 11.00 -12.99 7.21
C ILE A 161 11.40 -12.18 5.97
N ARG A 162 12.54 -12.48 5.34
CA ARG A 162 12.96 -11.82 4.09
C ARG A 162 11.90 -11.98 2.98
N ASN A 163 11.33 -13.14 2.82
CA ASN A 163 10.26 -13.39 1.85
C ASN A 163 9.02 -12.52 2.13
N LYS A 164 8.59 -12.40 3.39
CA LYS A 164 7.47 -11.52 3.78
C LYS A 164 7.76 -10.06 3.45
N PHE A 165 8.94 -9.55 3.82
CA PHE A 165 9.30 -8.17 3.59
C PHE A 165 9.59 -7.84 2.11
N SER A 166 9.97 -8.82 1.30
CA SER A 166 10.02 -8.67 -0.16
C SER A 166 8.64 -8.60 -0.80
N PHE A 167 7.66 -9.33 -0.26
CA PHE A 167 6.29 -9.41 -0.79
C PHE A 167 5.39 -8.23 -0.35
N TRP A 168 5.46 -7.81 0.91
CA TRP A 168 4.57 -6.82 1.51
C TRP A 168 4.53 -5.46 0.79
N PRO A 169 5.63 -4.87 0.31
CA PRO A 169 5.59 -3.63 -0.45
C PRO A 169 4.74 -3.72 -1.72
N HIS A 170 4.80 -4.86 -2.41
CA HIS A 170 4.00 -5.10 -3.62
C HIS A 170 2.51 -5.24 -3.31
N GLU A 171 2.16 -5.94 -2.24
CA GLU A 171 0.76 -6.08 -1.82
C GLU A 171 0.16 -4.76 -1.32
N ALA A 172 0.93 -3.96 -0.60
CA ALA A 172 0.50 -2.64 -0.15
C ALA A 172 0.12 -1.74 -1.35
N ARG A 173 0.93 -1.75 -2.42
CA ARG A 173 0.65 -0.98 -3.65
C ARG A 173 -0.64 -1.43 -4.36
N LYS A 174 -1.01 -2.71 -4.31
CA LYS A 174 -2.25 -3.23 -4.91
C LYS A 174 -3.51 -2.77 -4.17
N LYS A 175 -3.41 -2.49 -2.88
CA LYS A 175 -4.53 -2.09 -2.01
C LYS A 175 -4.82 -0.59 -2.04
N LYS A 176 -4.48 0.09 -3.12
CA LYS A 176 -4.72 1.54 -3.28
C LYS A 176 -6.18 1.89 -3.05
N HIS A 177 -6.47 2.60 -1.97
CA HIS A 177 -7.81 3.11 -1.69
C HIS A 177 -8.08 4.38 -2.50
N ILE A 178 -9.31 4.52 -3.02
CA ILE A 178 -9.70 5.70 -3.80
C ILE A 178 -9.60 7.01 -3.02
N PHE A 179 -9.61 6.91 -1.68
CA PHE A 179 -9.50 8.06 -0.77
C PHE A 179 -8.04 8.44 -0.44
N GLU A 180 -7.06 7.62 -0.82
CA GLU A 180 -5.66 7.75 -0.38
C GLU A 180 -4.69 7.65 -1.57
N ASP A 181 -4.82 8.55 -2.56
CA ASP A 181 -3.97 8.53 -3.76
C ASP A 181 -2.51 8.85 -3.49
N TYR A 182 -2.26 9.57 -2.39
CA TYR A 182 -0.93 10.05 -2.02
C TYR A 182 -0.08 8.96 -1.36
N VAL A 183 -0.71 7.83 -0.99
CA VAL A 183 -0.11 6.84 -0.09
C VAL A 183 1.09 6.10 -0.68
N TYR A 184 1.15 5.96 -2.01
CA TYR A 184 2.13 5.06 -2.62
C TYR A 184 2.92 5.75 -3.74
N ASP A 185 3.76 6.72 -3.38
CA ASP A 185 4.69 7.35 -4.30
C ASP A 185 6.13 7.07 -3.86
N GLY A 186 6.85 6.31 -4.66
CA GLY A 186 8.22 5.91 -4.39
C GLY A 186 8.40 4.46 -3.94
N ASN A 187 9.63 4.11 -3.60
CA ASN A 187 9.98 2.79 -3.10
C ASN A 187 9.75 2.72 -1.59
N ALA A 188 8.98 1.74 -1.16
CA ALA A 188 8.87 1.43 0.26
C ALA A 188 10.20 0.84 0.75
N ILE A 189 10.67 1.32 1.89
CA ILE A 189 11.85 0.83 2.59
C ILE A 189 11.45 0.08 3.85
N ILE A 190 12.37 -0.69 4.41
CA ILE A 190 12.17 -1.45 5.62
C ILE A 190 12.88 -0.72 6.76
N LEU A 191 12.18 -0.53 7.87
CA LEU A 191 12.68 0.08 9.09
C LEU A 191 12.83 -0.98 10.17
N ALA A 192 13.94 -0.95 10.89
CA ALA A 192 14.08 -1.61 12.18
C ALA A 192 14.03 -0.54 13.28
N GLU A 193 13.15 -0.69 14.23
CA GLU A 193 12.99 0.21 15.37
C GLU A 193 13.03 -0.56 16.68
N GLU A 194 13.41 0.12 17.76
CA GLU A 194 13.29 -0.45 19.10
C GLU A 194 11.84 -0.83 19.42
N LEU A 195 11.65 -1.92 20.13
CA LEU A 195 10.35 -2.32 20.63
C LEU A 195 10.05 -1.54 21.90
N LEU A 196 9.03 -0.67 21.83
CA LEU A 196 8.53 0.00 23.03
C LEU A 196 7.63 -0.98 23.79
N GLU A 197 7.96 -1.24 25.06
CA GLU A 197 7.13 -2.00 25.98
C GLU A 197 6.45 -1.01 26.93
N THR A 198 5.15 -1.19 27.15
CA THR A 198 4.45 -0.46 28.22
C THR A 198 4.99 -0.96 29.55
N ALA A 199 5.32 -0.05 30.47
CA ALA A 199 5.49 -0.43 31.85
C ALA A 199 4.14 -0.97 32.37
N ASP A 200 4.15 -2.18 32.88
CA ASP A 200 3.00 -2.78 33.58
C ASP A 200 2.70 -2.00 34.88
#